data_e0ea9cadcb4c9874b7157fde8fd1bbdf
#
_entry.id   e0ea9cadcb4c9874b7157fde8fd1bbdf
#
_cell.length_a   1.000
_cell.length_b   1.000
_cell.length_c   1.000
_cell.angle_alpha   90.00
_cell.angle_beta   90.00
_cell.angle_gamma   90.00
#
_symmetry.space_group_name_H-M   'P 1'
#
loop_
_entity.id
_entity.type
_entity.pdbx_description
1 polymer ?
#
loop_
_entity_poly.entity_id
_entity_poly.type
_entity_poly.pdbx_seq_one_letter_code
_entity_poly.pdbx_strand_id
1 'polypeptide(L)'
;MQGKKVALISEDGSIEIINNGLKENEYVKVSKELSSSQINRINELTDFKKFTKEMGGFIHLIYVKSELLFKDIIDGATISRFLYLATYIDWNNKEENVLKMDSGEYMTKRDMCYILKISNDTFKKMYKELLDNNLIFEANDKIYISNEYISKGKIKKNSLEGKDYCRLFIKPVREIYENCSTSQHKTLAIIYKLLPYINFYTNIFTHNRYESETSNLQYMDINDILNILGIPDTKSNRNKVRDKLMSFYIYHQGVKYRIFSETEVKKGNKILIINPLLTWSTEDLEQFNKSLTSVLFLPKNR
;
A
#
# COMPACT_ATOMS: atom_id res chain seq x y z
N MET A 1 39.22 -44.90 6.09
CA MET A 1 38.01 -44.09 6.20
C MET A 1 38.44 -42.64 6.33
N GLN A 2 38.30 -41.83 5.27
CA GLN A 2 38.61 -40.41 5.36
C GLN A 2 37.39 -39.69 6.01
N GLY A 3 37.62 -39.15 7.21
CA GLY A 3 36.62 -38.38 7.92
C GLY A 3 36.29 -37.09 7.17
N LYS A 4 35.06 -36.72 7.16
CA LYS A 4 34.58 -35.45 6.59
C LYS A 4 35.06 -34.26 7.41
N LYS A 5 35.43 -33.21 6.65
CA LYS A 5 35.83 -31.92 7.22
C LYS A 5 34.63 -31.04 7.44
N VAL A 6 34.40 -30.58 8.65
CA VAL A 6 33.42 -29.55 9.00
C VAL A 6 34.18 -28.24 9.17
N ALA A 7 33.78 -27.21 8.48
CA ALA A 7 34.34 -25.89 8.64
C ALA A 7 33.43 -25.07 9.61
N LEU A 8 33.97 -24.56 10.68
CA LEU A 8 33.37 -23.52 11.51
C LEU A 8 33.88 -22.17 11.01
N ILE A 9 32.98 -21.26 10.75
CA ILE A 9 33.32 -19.88 10.40
C ILE A 9 33.06 -19.04 11.65
N SER A 10 34.11 -18.45 12.20
CA SER A 10 34.06 -17.57 13.34
C SER A 10 33.52 -16.19 12.98
N GLU A 11 33.14 -15.36 13.97
CA GLU A 11 32.57 -14.03 13.75
C GLU A 11 33.51 -13.07 13.00
N ASP A 12 34.81 -13.27 13.10
CA ASP A 12 35.86 -12.53 12.39
C ASP A 12 36.10 -13.02 10.95
N GLY A 13 35.37 -14.05 10.51
CA GLY A 13 35.52 -14.66 9.19
C GLY A 13 36.60 -15.74 9.10
N SER A 14 37.29 -16.09 10.22
CA SER A 14 38.24 -17.21 10.25
C SER A 14 37.53 -18.55 10.08
N ILE A 15 38.15 -19.47 9.34
CA ILE A 15 37.60 -20.81 9.06
C ILE A 15 38.42 -21.85 9.82
N GLU A 16 37.77 -22.52 10.77
CA GLU A 16 38.35 -23.67 11.48
C GLU A 16 37.78 -24.96 10.87
N ILE A 17 38.69 -25.87 10.44
CA ILE A 17 38.28 -27.13 9.85
C ILE A 17 38.35 -28.20 10.92
N ILE A 18 37.20 -28.74 11.34
CA ILE A 18 37.11 -29.81 12.33
C ILE A 18 36.90 -31.15 11.61
N ASN A 19 37.81 -32.08 11.84
CA ASN A 19 37.70 -33.47 11.32
C ASN A 19 36.72 -34.25 12.24
N ASN A 20 35.45 -34.33 11.88
CA ASN A 20 34.50 -35.22 12.53
C ASN A 20 34.02 -36.27 11.59
N GLY A 21 34.15 -37.53 11.91
CA GLY A 21 33.85 -38.75 11.15
C GLY A 21 32.55 -38.83 10.33
N LEU A 22 32.17 -37.75 9.64
CA LEU A 22 31.03 -37.67 8.72
C LEU A 22 31.30 -38.50 7.46
N LYS A 23 30.30 -39.19 6.93
CA LYS A 23 30.37 -39.98 5.68
C LYS A 23 30.38 -39.07 4.44
N GLU A 24 30.96 -39.54 3.32
CA GLU A 24 30.93 -38.80 2.03
C GLU A 24 29.50 -38.50 1.56
N ASN A 25 29.04 -37.27 1.58
CA ASN A 25 27.69 -36.73 1.25
C ASN A 25 26.85 -36.27 2.43
N GLU A 26 27.34 -36.27 3.67
CA GLU A 26 26.69 -35.59 4.79
C GLU A 26 27.26 -34.18 4.93
N TYR A 27 26.45 -33.16 4.86
CA TYR A 27 26.81 -31.77 5.14
C TYR A 27 26.26 -31.38 6.49
N VAL A 28 27.09 -31.00 7.45
CA VAL A 28 26.62 -30.28 8.61
C VAL A 28 26.37 -28.85 8.16
N LYS A 29 25.10 -28.49 8.08
CA LYS A 29 24.73 -27.11 7.95
C LYS A 29 24.95 -26.46 9.29
N VAL A 30 26.13 -25.85 9.50
CA VAL A 30 26.35 -25.02 10.69
C VAL A 30 25.40 -23.83 10.57
N SER A 31 24.31 -23.90 11.27
CA SER A 31 23.46 -22.72 11.47
C SER A 31 24.24 -21.80 12.41
N LYS A 32 24.75 -20.71 11.87
CA LYS A 32 25.29 -19.63 12.70
C LYS A 32 24.22 -19.25 13.70
N GLU A 33 24.51 -19.26 15.01
CA GLU A 33 23.56 -18.75 15.98
C GLU A 33 23.23 -17.30 15.63
N LEU A 34 21.94 -17.05 15.44
CA LEU A 34 21.48 -15.71 15.09
C LEU A 34 21.62 -14.82 16.32
N SER A 35 22.13 -13.62 16.14
CA SER A 35 22.14 -12.61 17.21
C SER A 35 20.71 -12.25 17.61
N SER A 36 20.50 -11.76 18.82
CA SER A 36 19.18 -11.31 19.29
C SER A 36 18.54 -10.28 18.35
N SER A 37 19.34 -9.39 17.77
CA SER A 37 18.87 -8.43 16.77
C SER A 37 18.40 -9.09 15.46
N GLN A 38 19.10 -10.14 15.00
CA GLN A 38 18.70 -10.92 13.83
C GLN A 38 17.41 -11.71 14.08
N ILE A 39 17.27 -12.31 15.27
CA ILE A 39 16.06 -13.02 15.69
C ILE A 39 14.87 -12.04 15.74
N ASN A 40 15.04 -10.88 16.37
CA ASN A 40 14.00 -9.85 16.42
C ASN A 40 13.57 -9.42 15.01
N ARG A 41 14.53 -9.16 14.11
CA ARG A 41 14.23 -8.79 12.72
C ARG A 41 13.47 -9.88 11.96
N ILE A 42 13.81 -11.16 12.16
CA ILE A 42 13.09 -12.29 11.56
C ILE A 42 11.66 -12.37 12.09
N ASN A 43 11.46 -12.16 13.39
CA ASN A 43 10.14 -12.16 14.01
C ASN A 43 9.28 -11.02 13.44
N GLU A 44 9.81 -9.79 13.39
CA GLU A 44 9.14 -8.63 12.79
C GLU A 44 8.70 -8.89 11.35
N LEU A 45 9.62 -9.41 10.52
CA LEU A 45 9.31 -9.75 9.13
C LEU A 45 8.23 -10.84 9.01
N THR A 46 8.26 -11.80 9.94
CA THR A 46 7.28 -12.90 10.00
C THR A 46 5.90 -12.36 10.35
N ASP A 47 5.83 -11.50 11.35
CA ASP A 47 4.58 -10.89 11.80
C ASP A 47 4.02 -9.93 10.74
N PHE A 48 4.87 -9.15 10.06
CA PHE A 48 4.46 -8.33 8.93
C PHE A 48 3.91 -9.18 7.77
N LYS A 49 4.51 -10.34 7.49
CA LYS A 49 4.00 -11.29 6.50
C LYS A 49 2.64 -11.85 6.88
N LYS A 50 2.43 -12.21 8.15
CA LYS A 50 1.12 -12.68 8.66
C LYS A 50 0.07 -11.58 8.50
N PHE A 51 0.37 -10.38 8.96
CA PHE A 51 -0.50 -9.21 8.80
C PHE A 51 -0.84 -8.95 7.33
N THR A 52 0.17 -8.91 6.46
CA THR A 52 -0.02 -8.70 5.02
C THR A 52 -0.94 -9.75 4.41
N LYS A 53 -0.79 -11.03 4.82
CA LYS A 53 -1.66 -12.12 4.38
C LYS A 53 -3.10 -11.93 4.88
N GLU A 54 -3.29 -11.51 6.11
CA GLU A 54 -4.60 -11.18 6.69
C GLU A 54 -5.28 -10.06 5.92
N MET A 55 -4.52 -9.04 5.50
CA MET A 55 -4.99 -7.93 4.68
C MET A 55 -5.20 -8.26 3.19
N GLY A 56 -5.04 -9.54 2.80
CA GLY A 56 -5.20 -10.01 1.42
C GLY A 56 -4.03 -9.69 0.51
N GLY A 57 -2.87 -9.33 1.06
CA GLY A 57 -1.73 -8.80 0.32
C GLY A 57 -1.82 -7.28 0.11
N PHE A 58 -0.96 -6.78 -0.77
CA PHE A 58 -0.93 -5.36 -1.15
C PHE A 58 -0.56 -5.18 -2.61
N ILE A 59 -0.89 -4.03 -3.14
CA ILE A 59 -0.40 -3.48 -4.40
C ILE A 59 0.47 -2.26 -4.12
N HIS A 60 1.42 -1.98 -5.02
CA HIS A 60 2.19 -0.75 -4.99
C HIS A 60 1.54 0.26 -5.94
N LEU A 61 1.15 1.40 -5.41
CA LEU A 61 0.76 2.56 -6.19
C LEU A 61 2.01 3.40 -6.46
N ILE A 62 2.33 3.63 -7.72
CA ILE A 62 3.54 4.32 -8.16
C ILE A 62 3.21 5.78 -8.47
N TYR A 63 4.12 6.69 -8.15
CA TYR A 63 3.98 8.12 -8.41
C TYR A 63 5.35 8.79 -8.56
N VAL A 64 5.38 10.00 -9.10
CA VAL A 64 6.60 10.81 -9.25
C VAL A 64 6.63 11.85 -8.16
N LYS A 65 7.55 11.69 -7.19
CA LYS A 65 7.66 12.54 -5.99
C LYS A 65 6.29 12.70 -5.31
N SER A 66 5.74 13.92 -5.28
CA SER A 66 4.44 14.20 -4.66
C SER A 66 3.27 14.15 -5.64
N GLU A 67 3.41 13.50 -6.81
CA GLU A 67 2.35 13.46 -7.81
C GLU A 67 2.04 12.05 -8.27
N LEU A 68 0.74 11.71 -8.32
CA LEU A 68 0.29 10.49 -8.96
C LEU A 68 0.51 10.57 -10.47
N LEU A 69 1.07 9.53 -11.08
CA LEU A 69 1.34 9.50 -12.52
C LEU A 69 0.09 9.75 -13.38
N PHE A 70 -1.08 9.40 -12.86
CA PHE A 70 -2.36 9.54 -13.57
C PHE A 70 -3.26 10.67 -13.03
N LYS A 71 -2.74 11.54 -12.14
CA LYS A 71 -3.53 12.54 -11.39
C LYS A 71 -4.37 13.44 -12.28
N ASP A 72 -3.79 13.92 -13.38
CA ASP A 72 -4.40 14.95 -14.25
C ASP A 72 -4.98 14.37 -15.55
N ILE A 73 -4.89 13.07 -15.76
CA ILE A 73 -5.31 12.41 -17.01
C ILE A 73 -6.63 11.67 -16.93
N ILE A 74 -7.13 11.35 -15.74
CA ILE A 74 -8.37 10.61 -15.56
C ILE A 74 -9.29 11.20 -14.49
N ASP A 75 -10.60 10.97 -14.65
CA ASP A 75 -11.61 11.40 -13.67
C ASP A 75 -11.45 10.69 -12.32
N GLY A 76 -11.83 11.37 -11.25
CA GLY A 76 -11.73 10.82 -9.89
C GLY A 76 -12.50 9.51 -9.71
N ALA A 77 -13.67 9.36 -10.33
CA ALA A 77 -14.41 8.10 -10.25
C ALA A 77 -13.64 6.96 -10.96
N THR A 78 -12.98 7.25 -12.07
CA THR A 78 -12.13 6.30 -12.80
C THR A 78 -10.91 5.92 -12.00
N ILE A 79 -10.28 6.86 -11.27
CA ILE A 79 -9.17 6.54 -10.33
C ILE A 79 -9.61 5.48 -9.31
N SER A 80 -10.74 5.70 -8.66
CA SER A 80 -11.24 4.78 -7.62
C SER A 80 -11.55 3.39 -8.17
N ARG A 81 -12.16 3.33 -9.34
CA ARG A 81 -12.48 2.08 -10.04
C ARG A 81 -11.22 1.36 -10.51
N PHE A 82 -10.26 2.10 -11.03
CA PHE A 82 -8.97 1.57 -11.46
C PHE A 82 -8.21 0.93 -10.29
N LEU A 83 -8.14 1.61 -9.14
CA LEU A 83 -7.49 1.08 -7.95
C LEU A 83 -8.22 -0.13 -7.36
N TYR A 84 -9.55 -0.15 -7.44
CA TYR A 84 -10.32 -1.34 -7.06
C TYR A 84 -10.02 -2.51 -8.00
N LEU A 85 -9.99 -2.31 -9.31
CA LEU A 85 -9.59 -3.32 -10.29
C LEU A 85 -8.16 -3.82 -10.05
N ALA A 86 -7.24 -2.93 -9.65
CA ALA A 86 -5.87 -3.30 -9.35
C ALA A 86 -5.74 -4.30 -8.20
N THR A 87 -6.73 -4.39 -7.31
CA THR A 87 -6.75 -5.42 -6.25
C THR A 87 -6.93 -6.84 -6.78
N TYR A 88 -7.36 -6.99 -8.04
CA TYR A 88 -7.55 -8.26 -8.74
C TYR A 88 -6.35 -8.65 -9.62
N ILE A 89 -5.24 -7.92 -9.54
CA ILE A 89 -4.00 -8.34 -10.18
C ILE A 89 -3.58 -9.69 -9.61
N ASP A 90 -3.38 -10.67 -10.49
CA ASP A 90 -2.72 -11.92 -10.12
C ASP A 90 -1.21 -11.72 -10.10
N TRP A 91 -0.57 -12.24 -9.04
CA TRP A 91 0.88 -12.25 -8.94
C TRP A 91 1.39 -13.63 -9.31
N ASN A 92 1.82 -13.72 -10.55
CA ASN A 92 2.46 -14.92 -11.04
C ASN A 92 3.75 -14.50 -11.78
N ASN A 93 4.81 -15.25 -11.61
CA ASN A 93 6.13 -14.95 -12.19
C ASN A 93 6.14 -14.96 -13.73
N LYS A 94 5.09 -15.44 -14.39
CA LYS A 94 5.00 -15.58 -15.84
C LYS A 94 4.23 -14.44 -16.52
N GLU A 95 3.24 -13.88 -15.83
CA GLU A 95 2.36 -12.84 -16.37
C GLU A 95 2.23 -11.71 -15.36
N GLU A 96 3.01 -10.64 -15.56
CA GLU A 96 2.99 -9.49 -14.67
C GLU A 96 1.67 -8.71 -14.83
N ASN A 97 0.97 -8.45 -13.72
CA ASN A 97 -0.21 -7.58 -13.64
C ASN A 97 -1.44 -8.00 -14.46
N VAL A 98 -1.61 -9.28 -14.78
CA VAL A 98 -2.83 -9.78 -15.38
C VAL A 98 -3.98 -9.72 -14.39
N LEU A 99 -5.18 -9.36 -14.85
CA LEU A 99 -6.39 -9.35 -14.02
C LEU A 99 -7.04 -10.73 -13.97
N LYS A 100 -7.31 -11.21 -12.75
CA LYS A 100 -8.06 -12.44 -12.49
C LYS A 100 -9.14 -12.23 -11.45
N MET A 101 -10.19 -12.98 -11.57
CA MET A 101 -11.22 -13.13 -10.54
C MET A 101 -10.66 -13.92 -9.34
N ASP A 102 -11.28 -13.79 -8.19
CA ASP A 102 -10.89 -14.55 -6.98
C ASP A 102 -11.04 -16.08 -7.18
N SER A 103 -11.80 -16.53 -8.19
CA SER A 103 -11.86 -17.92 -8.66
C SER A 103 -10.57 -18.39 -9.36
N GLY A 104 -9.68 -17.47 -9.76
CA GLY A 104 -8.47 -17.73 -10.53
C GLY A 104 -8.65 -17.63 -12.05
N GLU A 105 -9.87 -17.43 -12.54
CA GLU A 105 -10.17 -17.22 -13.96
C GLU A 105 -9.74 -15.84 -14.44
N TYR A 106 -9.33 -15.73 -15.71
CA TYR A 106 -9.01 -14.43 -16.31
C TYR A 106 -10.25 -13.54 -16.36
N MET A 107 -10.06 -12.30 -15.90
CA MET A 107 -11.15 -11.32 -15.83
C MET A 107 -11.55 -10.84 -17.22
N THR A 108 -12.83 -10.91 -17.53
CA THR A 108 -13.41 -10.37 -18.76
C THR A 108 -13.94 -8.94 -18.55
N LYS A 109 -14.23 -8.22 -19.64
CA LYS A 109 -14.91 -6.90 -19.57
C LYS A 109 -16.26 -6.99 -18.84
N ARG A 110 -16.97 -8.11 -18.99
CA ARG A 110 -18.25 -8.35 -18.32
C ARG A 110 -18.05 -8.48 -16.80
N ASP A 111 -17.01 -9.22 -16.38
CA ASP A 111 -16.68 -9.37 -14.97
C ASP A 111 -16.27 -8.04 -14.35
N MET A 112 -15.44 -7.23 -15.05
CA MET A 112 -15.10 -5.87 -14.61
C MET A 112 -16.34 -5.01 -14.39
N CYS A 113 -17.26 -4.99 -15.36
CA CYS A 113 -18.50 -4.23 -15.23
C CYS A 113 -19.33 -4.69 -14.02
N TYR A 114 -19.42 -5.99 -13.82
CA TYR A 114 -20.15 -6.61 -12.72
C TYR A 114 -19.58 -6.25 -11.35
N ILE A 115 -18.26 -6.46 -11.13
CA ILE A 115 -17.63 -6.15 -9.84
C ILE A 115 -17.59 -4.67 -9.52
N LEU A 116 -17.50 -3.81 -10.54
CA LEU A 116 -17.55 -2.36 -10.37
C LEU A 116 -18.95 -1.84 -10.04
N LYS A 117 -19.99 -2.66 -10.22
CA LYS A 117 -21.41 -2.30 -9.99
C LYS A 117 -21.84 -1.02 -10.71
N ILE A 118 -21.39 -0.83 -11.95
CA ILE A 118 -21.70 0.33 -12.78
C ILE A 118 -22.49 -0.06 -14.03
N SER A 119 -23.19 0.89 -14.65
CA SER A 119 -23.90 0.64 -15.91
C SER A 119 -22.91 0.38 -17.07
N ASN A 120 -23.38 -0.35 -18.09
CA ASN A 120 -22.59 -0.65 -19.28
C ASN A 120 -22.06 0.62 -19.97
N ASP A 121 -22.83 1.70 -20.00
CA ASP A 121 -22.40 2.95 -20.64
C ASP A 121 -21.30 3.64 -19.82
N THR A 122 -21.43 3.63 -18.49
CA THR A 122 -20.38 4.13 -17.61
C THR A 122 -19.11 3.28 -17.72
N PHE A 123 -19.27 1.98 -17.82
CA PHE A 123 -18.16 1.04 -17.99
C PHE A 123 -17.43 1.30 -19.33
N LYS A 124 -18.15 1.41 -20.45
CA LYS A 124 -17.55 1.66 -21.76
C LYS A 124 -16.71 2.96 -21.77
N LYS A 125 -17.24 4.05 -21.18
CA LYS A 125 -16.54 5.33 -21.09
C LYS A 125 -15.27 5.20 -20.26
N MET A 126 -15.36 4.63 -19.05
CA MET A 126 -14.23 4.38 -18.17
C MET A 126 -13.19 3.46 -18.81
N TYR A 127 -13.62 2.36 -19.42
CA TYR A 127 -12.72 1.39 -20.03
C TYR A 127 -11.93 2.01 -21.19
N LYS A 128 -12.60 2.80 -22.02
CA LYS A 128 -11.94 3.58 -23.07
C LYS A 128 -10.93 4.57 -22.49
N GLU A 129 -11.29 5.31 -21.42
CA GLU A 129 -10.39 6.26 -20.75
C GLU A 129 -9.14 5.55 -20.20
N LEU A 130 -9.30 4.34 -19.63
CA LEU A 130 -8.18 3.55 -19.13
C LEU A 130 -7.25 3.08 -20.26
N LEU A 131 -7.78 2.66 -21.40
CA LEU A 131 -7.01 2.26 -22.58
C LEU A 131 -6.29 3.47 -23.22
N ASP A 132 -7.00 4.56 -23.46
CA ASP A 132 -6.49 5.76 -24.10
C ASP A 132 -5.30 6.37 -23.32
N ASN A 133 -5.29 6.18 -22.01
CA ASN A 133 -4.22 6.64 -21.11
C ASN A 133 -3.20 5.55 -20.72
N ASN A 134 -3.22 4.40 -21.39
CA ASN A 134 -2.30 3.28 -21.16
C ASN A 134 -2.26 2.76 -19.70
N LEU A 135 -3.36 2.92 -18.97
CA LEU A 135 -3.49 2.41 -17.60
C LEU A 135 -3.77 0.90 -17.58
N ILE A 136 -4.45 0.44 -18.63
CA ILE A 136 -4.67 -0.97 -18.94
C ILE A 136 -4.32 -1.27 -20.38
N PHE A 137 -4.07 -2.51 -20.69
CA PHE A 137 -3.90 -2.99 -22.06
C PHE A 137 -4.45 -4.41 -22.21
N GLU A 138 -4.77 -4.78 -23.46
CA GLU A 138 -5.26 -6.10 -23.83
C GLU A 138 -4.18 -6.84 -24.62
N ALA A 139 -3.90 -8.09 -24.25
CA ALA A 139 -3.00 -8.98 -24.98
C ALA A 139 -3.44 -10.43 -24.78
N ASN A 140 -3.42 -11.24 -25.85
CA ASN A 140 -3.77 -12.67 -25.79
C ASN A 140 -5.10 -12.94 -25.07
N ASP A 141 -6.14 -12.19 -25.39
CA ASP A 141 -7.49 -12.24 -24.80
C ASP A 141 -7.52 -12.02 -23.26
N LYS A 142 -6.50 -11.37 -22.74
CA LYS A 142 -6.37 -11.03 -21.31
C LYS A 142 -6.25 -9.53 -21.12
N ILE A 143 -6.66 -9.06 -19.95
CA ILE A 143 -6.58 -7.66 -19.54
C ILE A 143 -5.50 -7.50 -18.49
N TYR A 144 -4.63 -6.54 -18.69
CA TYR A 144 -3.50 -6.23 -17.83
C TYR A 144 -3.59 -4.80 -17.30
N ILE A 145 -3.11 -4.57 -16.10
CA ILE A 145 -2.84 -3.24 -15.58
C ILE A 145 -1.38 -2.88 -15.87
N SER A 146 -1.16 -1.66 -16.35
CA SER A 146 0.19 -1.16 -16.62
C SER A 146 1.03 -1.14 -15.34
N ASN A 147 2.21 -1.77 -15.40
CA ASN A 147 3.17 -1.81 -14.29
C ASN A 147 3.90 -0.47 -14.08
N GLU A 148 3.64 0.50 -14.93
CA GLU A 148 4.11 1.87 -14.73
C GLU A 148 3.39 2.58 -13.58
N TYR A 149 2.12 2.27 -13.37
CA TYR A 149 1.25 2.92 -12.37
C TYR A 149 1.00 2.05 -11.13
N ILE A 150 0.84 0.77 -11.36
CA ILE A 150 0.55 -0.21 -10.29
C ILE A 150 1.44 -1.42 -10.47
N SER A 151 1.97 -1.95 -9.38
CA SER A 151 2.69 -3.21 -9.38
C SER A 151 2.25 -4.08 -8.21
N LYS A 152 2.17 -5.40 -8.43
CA LYS A 152 2.00 -6.40 -7.36
C LYS A 152 3.23 -7.29 -7.33
N GLY A 153 3.72 -7.58 -6.12
CA GLY A 153 4.95 -8.37 -5.94
C GLY A 153 6.22 -7.53 -5.84
N LYS A 154 7.34 -8.06 -6.30
CA LYS A 154 8.64 -7.38 -6.21
C LYS A 154 8.77 -6.30 -7.28
N ILE A 155 8.99 -5.07 -6.85
CA ILE A 155 9.32 -3.97 -7.74
C ILE A 155 10.80 -4.10 -8.14
N LYS A 156 11.08 -4.07 -9.44
CA LYS A 156 12.46 -4.04 -9.96
C LYS A 156 13.06 -2.66 -9.66
N LYS A 157 14.22 -2.60 -9.01
CA LYS A 157 14.88 -1.32 -8.62
C LYS A 157 14.98 -0.32 -9.79
N ASN A 158 15.33 -0.81 -10.97
CA ASN A 158 15.51 0.03 -12.17
C ASN A 158 14.20 0.61 -12.72
N SER A 159 13.02 0.09 -12.32
CA SER A 159 11.73 0.61 -12.75
C SER A 159 11.24 1.79 -11.92
N LEU A 160 11.95 2.12 -10.84
CA LEU A 160 11.61 3.20 -9.90
C LEU A 160 12.51 4.42 -10.01
N GLU A 161 13.37 4.52 -11.04
CA GLU A 161 14.21 5.70 -11.21
C GLU A 161 13.34 6.96 -11.33
N GLY A 162 13.54 7.91 -10.38
CA GLY A 162 12.74 9.13 -10.28
C GLY A 162 11.28 8.94 -9.83
N LYS A 163 10.89 7.74 -9.43
CA LYS A 163 9.52 7.40 -8.97
C LYS A 163 9.55 6.92 -7.52
N ASP A 164 8.44 7.17 -6.86
CA ASP A 164 8.12 6.69 -5.51
C ASP A 164 6.93 5.75 -5.53
N TYR A 165 6.69 5.09 -4.42
CA TYR A 165 5.51 4.24 -4.26
C TYR A 165 5.00 4.23 -2.81
N CYS A 166 3.74 3.82 -2.64
CA CYS A 166 3.21 3.36 -1.36
C CYS A 166 2.54 1.99 -1.54
N ARG A 167 2.44 1.23 -0.45
CA ARG A 167 1.69 -0.02 -0.41
C ARG A 167 0.24 0.26 -0.04
N LEU A 168 -0.69 -0.28 -0.82
CA LEU A 168 -2.12 -0.27 -0.52
C LEU A 168 -2.56 -1.69 -0.22
N PHE A 169 -3.13 -1.93 0.96
CA PHE A 169 -3.62 -3.24 1.33
C PHE A 169 -4.93 -3.57 0.61
N ILE A 170 -5.02 -4.79 0.07
CA ILE A 170 -6.10 -5.20 -0.85
C ILE A 170 -7.47 -5.19 -0.19
N LYS A 171 -7.63 -5.84 0.98
CA LYS A 171 -8.94 -5.91 1.66
C LYS A 171 -9.52 -4.53 1.98
N PRO A 172 -8.79 -3.59 2.60
CA PRO A 172 -9.30 -2.25 2.86
C PRO A 172 -9.70 -1.48 1.61
N VAL A 173 -8.91 -1.57 0.53
CA VAL A 173 -9.25 -0.92 -0.74
C VAL A 173 -10.57 -1.47 -1.29
N ARG A 174 -10.75 -2.81 -1.26
CA ARG A 174 -12.00 -3.45 -1.69
C ARG A 174 -13.16 -3.02 -0.81
N GLU A 175 -13.00 -3.10 0.50
CA GLU A 175 -14.04 -2.76 1.46
C GLU A 175 -14.53 -1.31 1.32
N ILE A 176 -13.60 -0.35 1.22
CA ILE A 176 -13.96 1.06 1.03
C ILE A 176 -14.77 1.25 -0.24
N TYR A 177 -14.35 0.62 -1.35
CA TYR A 177 -15.02 0.72 -2.63
C TYR A 177 -16.42 0.09 -2.58
N GLU A 178 -16.54 -1.10 -2.03
CA GLU A 178 -17.79 -1.88 -1.96
C GLU A 178 -18.85 -1.24 -1.06
N ASN A 179 -18.40 -0.51 -0.03
CA ASN A 179 -19.26 0.25 0.88
C ASN A 179 -19.66 1.63 0.34
N CYS A 180 -19.09 2.07 -0.78
CA CYS A 180 -19.44 3.32 -1.44
C CYS A 180 -20.50 3.11 -2.52
N SER A 181 -21.46 4.03 -2.62
CA SER A 181 -22.34 4.10 -3.77
C SER A 181 -21.59 4.60 -5.01
N THR A 182 -22.10 4.31 -6.19
CA THR A 182 -21.50 4.73 -7.48
C THR A 182 -21.26 6.24 -7.55
N SER A 183 -22.16 7.04 -6.97
CA SER A 183 -22.03 8.50 -6.90
C SER A 183 -20.88 8.96 -5.99
N GLN A 184 -20.45 8.13 -5.04
CA GLN A 184 -19.37 8.42 -4.12
C GLN A 184 -17.98 8.06 -4.66
N HIS A 185 -17.87 7.32 -5.78
CA HIS A 185 -16.57 6.92 -6.33
C HIS A 185 -15.66 8.12 -6.61
N LYS A 186 -16.22 9.25 -7.09
CA LYS A 186 -15.45 10.49 -7.26
C LYS A 186 -14.92 11.05 -5.95
N THR A 187 -15.69 10.93 -4.87
CA THR A 187 -15.28 11.37 -3.53
C THR A 187 -14.20 10.45 -2.95
N LEU A 188 -14.31 9.14 -3.20
CA LEU A 188 -13.33 8.16 -2.76
C LEU A 188 -11.92 8.44 -3.32
N ALA A 189 -11.83 8.99 -4.53
CA ALA A 189 -10.54 9.37 -5.13
C ALA A 189 -9.74 10.38 -4.30
N ILE A 190 -10.38 11.14 -3.42
CA ILE A 190 -9.69 12.06 -2.50
C ILE A 190 -8.64 11.31 -1.67
N ILE A 191 -8.97 10.10 -1.18
CA ILE A 191 -8.06 9.27 -0.41
C ILE A 191 -6.78 9.04 -1.21
N TYR A 192 -6.93 8.58 -2.45
CA TYR A 192 -5.81 8.18 -3.29
C TYR A 192 -4.96 9.36 -3.76
N LYS A 193 -5.59 10.51 -4.03
CA LYS A 193 -4.88 11.74 -4.40
C LYS A 193 -3.97 12.28 -3.30
N LEU A 194 -4.23 11.92 -2.05
CA LEU A 194 -3.45 12.37 -0.90
C LEU A 194 -2.29 11.43 -0.55
N LEU A 195 -2.27 10.20 -1.06
CA LEU A 195 -1.24 9.21 -0.71
C LEU A 195 0.20 9.66 -0.98
N PRO A 196 0.53 10.39 -2.07
CA PRO A 196 1.89 10.85 -2.30
C PRO A 196 2.47 11.78 -1.22
N TYR A 197 1.61 12.38 -0.41
CA TYR A 197 1.99 13.36 0.61
C TYR A 197 2.14 12.77 2.02
N ILE A 198 2.07 11.45 2.15
CA ILE A 198 2.22 10.75 3.42
C ILE A 198 3.72 10.60 3.73
N ASN A 199 4.13 10.94 4.95
CA ASN A 199 5.46 10.63 5.42
C ASN A 199 5.71 9.12 5.43
N PHE A 200 6.87 8.70 4.94
CA PHE A 200 7.23 7.31 4.73
C PHE A 200 7.25 6.49 6.03
N TYR A 201 7.58 7.11 7.15
CA TYR A 201 7.77 6.44 8.43
C TYR A 201 6.56 6.51 9.37
N THR A 202 5.74 7.55 9.26
CA THR A 202 4.74 7.89 10.30
C THR A 202 3.29 7.89 9.83
N ASN A 203 3.02 7.78 8.53
CA ASN A 203 1.70 7.96 7.94
C ASN A 203 1.04 9.34 8.19
N ILE A 204 1.82 10.34 8.63
CA ILE A 204 1.39 11.73 8.79
C ILE A 204 1.52 12.45 7.45
N PHE A 205 0.60 13.36 7.14
CA PHE A 205 0.71 14.20 5.94
C PHE A 205 1.75 15.30 6.14
N THR A 206 2.78 15.33 5.28
CA THR A 206 3.94 16.23 5.41
C THR A 206 4.44 16.71 4.05
N HIS A 207 5.11 17.88 4.03
CA HIS A 207 5.84 18.38 2.86
C HIS A 207 7.19 17.67 2.66
N ASN A 208 7.76 17.09 3.71
CA ASN A 208 9.05 16.40 3.71
C ASN A 208 8.88 14.89 3.97
N ARG A 209 8.40 14.18 2.95
CA ARG A 209 7.99 12.77 3.01
C ARG A 209 9.00 11.82 3.64
N TYR A 210 10.31 12.01 3.41
CA TYR A 210 11.39 11.12 3.84
C TYR A 210 12.09 11.56 5.13
N GLU A 211 11.56 12.56 5.82
CA GLU A 211 12.09 12.96 7.12
C GLU A 211 11.76 11.88 8.17
N SER A 212 12.81 11.36 8.81
CA SER A 212 12.69 10.33 9.85
C SER A 212 12.50 10.90 11.25
N GLU A 213 13.05 12.12 11.47
CA GLU A 213 12.98 12.78 12.77
C GLU A 213 11.65 13.52 12.93
N THR A 214 10.83 13.08 13.87
CA THR A 214 9.50 13.67 14.12
C THR A 214 9.52 15.15 14.45
N SER A 215 10.61 15.64 15.07
CA SER A 215 10.80 17.05 15.38
C SER A 215 10.98 17.95 14.15
N ASN A 216 11.41 17.37 13.03
CA ASN A 216 11.71 18.09 11.78
C ASN A 216 10.57 17.96 10.76
N LEU A 217 9.49 17.24 11.08
CA LEU A 217 8.37 17.07 10.17
C LEU A 217 7.68 18.40 9.86
N GLN A 218 7.54 18.67 8.57
CA GLN A 218 6.80 19.81 8.04
C GLN A 218 5.36 19.39 7.78
N TYR A 219 4.53 19.52 8.80
CA TYR A 219 3.14 19.06 8.76
C TYR A 219 2.29 19.82 7.75
N MET A 220 1.43 19.09 7.04
CA MET A 220 0.40 19.67 6.19
C MET A 220 -0.87 19.93 6.99
N ASP A 221 -1.49 21.07 6.74
CA ASP A 221 -2.78 21.45 7.30
C ASP A 221 -3.94 21.23 6.31
N ILE A 222 -5.15 21.61 6.69
CA ILE A 222 -6.32 21.46 5.82
C ILE A 222 -6.25 22.36 4.57
N ASN A 223 -5.50 23.46 4.60
CA ASN A 223 -5.35 24.36 3.47
C ASN A 223 -4.45 23.73 2.41
N ASP A 224 -3.37 23.06 2.84
CA ASP A 224 -2.52 22.27 1.95
C ASP A 224 -3.32 21.17 1.24
N ILE A 225 -4.19 20.49 1.98
CA ILE A 225 -5.08 19.46 1.42
C ILE A 225 -6.03 20.06 0.38
N LEU A 226 -6.62 21.23 0.65
CA LEU A 226 -7.47 21.92 -0.33
C LEU A 226 -6.70 22.26 -1.59
N ASN A 227 -5.47 22.77 -1.47
CA ASN A 227 -4.61 23.11 -2.60
C ASN A 227 -4.30 21.87 -3.45
N ILE A 228 -3.94 20.73 -2.84
CA ILE A 228 -3.71 19.45 -3.53
C ILE A 228 -4.95 19.00 -4.31
N LEU A 229 -6.13 19.22 -3.73
CA LEU A 229 -7.41 18.82 -4.33
C LEU A 229 -7.93 19.85 -5.36
N GLY A 230 -7.28 21.00 -5.53
CA GLY A 230 -7.72 22.09 -6.40
C GLY A 230 -9.02 22.74 -5.93
N ILE A 231 -9.27 22.76 -4.61
CA ILE A 231 -10.48 23.31 -4.00
C ILE A 231 -10.18 24.68 -3.40
N PRO A 232 -10.95 25.74 -3.73
CA PRO A 232 -10.74 27.08 -3.17
C PRO A 232 -10.79 27.08 -1.64
N ASP A 233 -9.85 27.81 -1.01
CA ASP A 233 -9.75 27.91 0.43
C ASP A 233 -10.85 28.86 0.97
N THR A 234 -11.94 28.25 1.45
CA THR A 234 -13.01 28.89 2.18
C THR A 234 -13.36 28.10 3.43
N LYS A 235 -13.87 28.75 4.46
CA LYS A 235 -14.31 28.07 5.70
C LYS A 235 -15.30 26.93 5.40
N SER A 236 -16.22 27.13 4.45
CA SER A 236 -17.18 26.10 4.02
C SER A 236 -16.46 24.89 3.40
N ASN A 237 -15.49 25.11 2.51
CA ASN A 237 -14.76 24.04 1.85
C ASN A 237 -13.85 23.27 2.81
N ARG A 238 -13.20 23.96 3.75
CA ARG A 238 -12.41 23.33 4.83
C ARG A 238 -13.28 22.34 5.61
N ASN A 239 -14.46 22.77 6.06
CA ASN A 239 -15.37 21.89 6.79
C ASN A 239 -15.86 20.73 5.93
N LYS A 240 -16.30 20.99 4.69
CA LYS A 240 -16.76 19.94 3.77
C LYS A 240 -15.70 18.88 3.46
N VAL A 241 -14.46 19.29 3.23
CA VAL A 241 -13.35 18.35 2.97
C VAL A 241 -13.03 17.56 4.23
N ARG A 242 -12.94 18.22 5.39
CA ARG A 242 -12.72 17.55 6.68
C ARG A 242 -13.82 16.52 6.96
N ASP A 243 -15.10 16.87 6.82
CA ASP A 243 -16.22 15.96 7.04
C ASP A 243 -16.15 14.76 6.09
N LYS A 244 -15.79 14.99 4.81
CA LYS A 244 -15.60 13.90 3.85
C LYS A 244 -14.46 12.97 4.26
N LEU A 245 -13.29 13.49 4.64
CA LEU A 245 -12.17 12.67 5.08
C LEU A 245 -12.56 11.83 6.31
N MET A 246 -13.25 12.44 7.27
CA MET A 246 -13.66 11.75 8.49
C MET A 246 -14.86 10.79 8.29
N SER A 247 -15.45 10.75 7.10
CA SER A 247 -16.57 9.85 6.79
C SER A 247 -16.14 8.48 6.27
N PHE A 248 -14.89 8.30 5.90
CA PHE A 248 -14.38 7.02 5.38
C PHE A 248 -13.96 6.08 6.51
N TYR A 249 -14.37 4.82 6.39
CA TYR A 249 -14.13 3.78 7.39
C TYR A 249 -13.65 2.49 6.75
N ILE A 250 -12.92 1.70 7.53
CA ILE A 250 -12.57 0.31 7.28
C ILE A 250 -12.90 -0.52 8.52
N TYR A 251 -13.15 -1.81 8.34
CA TYR A 251 -13.33 -2.76 9.44
C TYR A 251 -12.13 -3.69 9.52
N HIS A 252 -11.66 -3.91 10.74
CA HIS A 252 -10.61 -4.87 11.01
C HIS A 252 -10.94 -5.60 12.30
N GLN A 253 -10.98 -6.94 12.25
CA GLN A 253 -11.32 -7.79 13.41
C GLN A 253 -12.63 -7.37 14.11
N GLY A 254 -13.65 -7.00 13.33
CA GLY A 254 -14.95 -6.58 13.84
C GLY A 254 -15.01 -5.14 14.39
N VAL A 255 -13.89 -4.44 14.43
CA VAL A 255 -13.83 -3.04 14.88
C VAL A 255 -13.84 -2.08 13.69
N LYS A 256 -14.63 -1.02 13.82
CA LYS A 256 -14.73 0.05 12.82
C LYS A 256 -13.66 1.11 13.07
N TYR A 257 -12.81 1.38 12.06
CA TYR A 257 -11.76 2.39 12.14
C TYR A 257 -11.97 3.48 11.09
N ARG A 258 -11.68 4.73 11.43
CA ARG A 258 -11.59 5.80 10.43
C ARG A 258 -10.35 5.62 9.58
N ILE A 259 -10.43 6.02 8.31
CA ILE A 259 -9.26 6.08 7.42
C ILE A 259 -8.38 7.27 7.76
N PHE A 260 -8.98 8.39 8.09
CA PHE A 260 -8.26 9.59 8.50
C PHE A 260 -8.54 9.94 9.94
N SER A 261 -7.55 10.51 10.60
CA SER A 261 -7.68 11.09 11.92
C SER A 261 -6.98 12.44 11.98
N GLU A 262 -7.48 13.33 12.81
CA GLU A 262 -6.81 14.58 13.16
C GLU A 262 -6.37 14.53 14.63
N THR A 263 -5.12 14.95 14.88
CA THR A 263 -4.61 15.15 16.24
C THR A 263 -3.94 16.51 16.35
N GLU A 264 -3.87 17.05 17.56
CA GLU A 264 -3.21 18.31 17.84
C GLU A 264 -1.79 18.05 18.35
N VAL A 265 -0.78 18.62 17.67
CA VAL A 265 0.64 18.49 18.04
C VAL A 265 1.10 19.64 18.92
N LYS A 266 0.65 20.88 18.58
CA LYS A 266 0.86 22.09 19.37
C LYS A 266 -0.44 22.84 19.38
N LYS A 267 -0.67 23.68 20.41
CA LYS A 267 -1.90 24.45 20.58
C LYS A 267 -2.36 25.09 19.26
N GLY A 268 -3.47 24.61 18.72
CA GLY A 268 -4.07 25.09 17.47
C GLY A 268 -3.62 24.40 16.19
N ASN A 269 -2.48 23.67 16.17
CA ASN A 269 -1.98 22.99 14.97
C ASN A 269 -2.49 21.56 14.91
N LYS A 270 -3.44 21.32 14.03
CA LYS A 270 -3.98 19.98 13.75
C LYS A 270 -3.25 19.34 12.60
N ILE A 271 -2.77 18.13 12.81
CA ILE A 271 -2.18 17.29 11.78
C ILE A 271 -3.14 16.21 11.34
N LEU A 272 -3.07 15.85 10.06
CA LEU A 272 -3.83 14.77 9.48
C LEU A 272 -2.95 13.51 9.39
N ILE A 273 -3.53 12.38 9.73
CA ILE A 273 -2.87 11.07 9.72
C ILE A 273 -3.77 10.10 8.97
N ILE A 274 -3.18 9.22 8.13
CA ILE A 274 -3.91 8.13 7.47
C ILE A 274 -3.71 6.82 8.23
N ASN A 275 -4.75 6.01 8.26
CA ASN A 275 -4.75 4.75 8.98
C ASN A 275 -3.77 3.73 8.35
N PRO A 276 -2.85 3.16 9.15
CA PRO A 276 -1.90 2.14 8.69
C PRO A 276 -2.57 0.89 8.12
N LEU A 277 -3.81 0.58 8.48
CA LEU A 277 -4.57 -0.52 7.88
C LEU A 277 -4.84 -0.33 6.39
N LEU A 278 -4.88 0.90 5.88
CA LEU A 278 -5.04 1.17 4.46
C LEU A 278 -3.72 1.14 3.71
N THR A 279 -2.71 1.79 4.27
CA THR A 279 -1.40 1.98 3.63
C THR A 279 -0.29 2.02 4.67
N TRP A 280 0.83 1.37 4.36
CA TRP A 280 2.02 1.38 5.19
C TRP A 280 3.27 1.21 4.34
N SER A 281 4.23 2.12 4.45
CA SER A 281 5.39 2.15 3.55
C SER A 281 6.58 1.35 4.05
N THR A 282 6.80 1.27 5.37
CA THR A 282 7.93 0.56 5.98
C THR A 282 7.61 -0.91 6.30
N GLU A 283 8.60 -1.66 6.77
CA GLU A 283 8.45 -3.01 7.34
C GLU A 283 8.57 -3.00 8.87
N ASP A 284 8.58 -1.81 9.48
CA ASP A 284 8.65 -1.62 10.92
C ASP A 284 7.28 -1.84 11.56
N LEU A 285 7.10 -3.03 12.14
CA LEU A 285 5.86 -3.40 12.80
C LEU A 285 5.69 -2.78 14.19
N GLU A 286 6.77 -2.46 14.88
CA GLU A 286 6.66 -1.79 16.17
C GLU A 286 6.02 -0.42 16.00
N GLN A 287 6.49 0.33 15.00
CA GLN A 287 5.93 1.62 14.65
C GLN A 287 4.51 1.49 14.07
N PHE A 288 4.27 0.47 13.25
CA PHE A 288 2.94 0.14 12.74
C PHE A 288 1.95 -0.13 13.90
N ASN A 289 2.30 -0.99 14.84
CA ASN A 289 1.46 -1.33 15.98
C ASN A 289 1.21 -0.13 16.90
N LYS A 290 2.23 0.69 17.16
CA LYS A 290 2.08 1.96 17.89
C LYS A 290 1.09 2.90 17.20
N SER A 291 1.13 2.94 15.88
CA SER A 291 0.22 3.75 15.06
C SER A 291 -1.21 3.19 15.05
N LEU A 292 -1.37 1.85 15.04
CA LEU A 292 -2.69 1.18 15.07
C LEU A 292 -3.37 1.29 16.43
N THR A 293 -2.64 1.10 17.52
CA THR A 293 -3.17 1.15 18.89
C THR A 293 -3.57 2.55 19.31
N SER A 294 -3.29 3.56 18.49
CA SER A 294 -3.75 4.90 18.75
C SER A 294 -5.29 4.96 18.68
N VAL A 295 -5.92 5.33 19.79
CA VAL A 295 -7.36 5.62 19.93
C VAL A 295 -7.86 6.63 18.87
N LEU A 296 -6.92 7.24 18.14
CA LEU A 296 -7.15 8.25 17.10
C LEU A 296 -8.07 7.80 15.97
N PHE A 297 -8.03 6.52 15.61
CA PHE A 297 -8.82 6.00 14.47
C PHE A 297 -10.18 5.42 14.89
N LEU A 298 -10.45 5.28 16.18
CA LEU A 298 -11.77 4.87 16.63
C LEU A 298 -12.81 5.97 16.39
N PRO A 299 -14.06 5.62 16.03
CA PRO A 299 -15.14 6.59 15.96
C PRO A 299 -15.29 7.26 17.34
N LYS A 300 -15.32 8.59 17.37
CA LYS A 300 -15.73 9.28 18.59
C LYS A 300 -17.19 8.91 18.84
N ASN A 301 -17.49 8.27 19.96
CA ASN A 301 -18.86 8.11 20.43
C ASN A 301 -19.43 9.54 20.57
N ARG A 302 -20.47 9.84 19.78
CA ARG A 302 -21.25 11.08 19.94
C ARG A 302 -22.29 10.88 20.99
#